data_6bbb12c699410d6fb6a17ca31071a24c
#
_entry.id   6bbb12c699410d6fb6a17ca31071a24c
#
_cell.length_a   1.000
_cell.length_b   1.000
_cell.length_c   1.000
_cell.angle_alpha   90.00
_cell.angle_beta   90.00
_cell.angle_gamma   90.00
#
_symmetry.space_group_name_H-M   'P 1'
#
loop_
_entity.id
_entity.type
_entity.pdbx_description
1 polymer ?
#
loop_
_entity_poly.entity_id
_entity_poly.type
_entity_poly.pdbx_seq_one_letter_code
_entity_poly.pdbx_strand_id
1 'polypeptide(L)'
;ATFLGLFGLLLGVILALVLERLNRRIDTRPELAEACPLPIIAEVGFVAANRRPTADGSLILTGVWAEAYRRVRSAMQFVYERGTFGATGKATGPAPTKSDGHGGVFMFTSTAPGEGKTTSALLTAQAMAEVGVRTLLVGADFRRPALADVMGIEAGPTIADLTGPTEGRPKVDQVVRPTKFPNLYLALSGRPTRDVSELIAATRQLVSQAASQNATVIIDTSPLNASSDALDLLPVVDHVIMVVRSGRSTEDDLVESIDALQRVGADVMGTLLVGTPNAGRRQAYYYDYYSSEEQ
;
A
#
# COMPACT_ATOMS: atom_id res chain seq x y z
N ALA A 1 33.85 -36.71 -25.69
CA ALA A 1 33.32 -36.34 -24.37
C ALA A 1 33.48 -34.84 -24.08
N THR A 2 34.64 -34.22 -24.32
CA THR A 2 34.94 -32.81 -24.04
C THR A 2 34.09 -31.82 -24.85
N PHE A 3 33.83 -32.09 -26.14
CA PHE A 3 33.00 -31.23 -27.00
C PHE A 3 31.52 -31.19 -26.55
N LEU A 4 30.97 -32.32 -26.12
CA LEU A 4 29.58 -32.37 -25.59
C LEU A 4 29.43 -31.61 -24.27
N GLY A 5 30.46 -31.67 -23.42
CA GLY A 5 30.49 -30.91 -22.15
C GLY A 5 30.54 -29.39 -22.37
N LEU A 6 31.38 -28.93 -23.33
CA LEU A 6 31.49 -27.52 -23.66
C LEU A 6 30.22 -26.97 -24.28
N PHE A 7 29.57 -27.75 -25.17
CA PHE A 7 28.29 -27.39 -25.80
C PHE A 7 27.15 -27.33 -24.75
N GLY A 8 27.09 -28.28 -23.81
CA GLY A 8 26.13 -28.27 -22.71
C GLY A 8 26.31 -27.09 -21.78
N LEU A 9 27.56 -26.72 -21.46
CA LEU A 9 27.86 -25.53 -20.65
C LEU A 9 27.41 -24.23 -21.35
N LEU A 10 27.72 -24.09 -22.65
CA LEU A 10 27.33 -22.95 -23.44
C LEU A 10 25.79 -22.79 -23.51
N LEU A 11 25.09 -23.91 -23.77
CA LEU A 11 23.62 -23.92 -23.80
C LEU A 11 23.05 -23.59 -22.43
N GLY A 12 23.62 -24.07 -21.34
CA GLY A 12 23.23 -23.76 -19.97
C GLY A 12 23.40 -22.28 -19.62
N VAL A 13 24.52 -21.67 -20.02
CA VAL A 13 24.76 -20.23 -19.84
C VAL A 13 23.77 -19.40 -20.65
N ILE A 14 23.55 -19.76 -21.93
CA ILE A 14 22.56 -19.06 -22.78
C ILE A 14 21.16 -19.16 -22.15
N LEU A 15 20.77 -20.35 -21.72
CA LEU A 15 19.47 -20.56 -21.09
C LEU A 15 19.33 -19.75 -19.77
N ALA A 16 20.38 -19.72 -18.94
CA ALA A 16 20.40 -18.91 -17.71
C ALA A 16 20.24 -17.42 -18.01
N LEU A 17 20.98 -16.88 -19.00
CA LEU A 17 20.88 -15.49 -19.43
C LEU A 17 19.49 -15.15 -20.02
N VAL A 18 18.89 -16.08 -20.75
CA VAL A 18 17.52 -15.92 -21.28
C VAL A 18 16.51 -15.91 -20.14
N LEU A 19 16.61 -16.82 -19.18
CA LEU A 19 15.72 -16.87 -18.01
C LEU A 19 15.86 -15.63 -17.12
N GLU A 20 17.08 -15.13 -16.93
CA GLU A 20 17.34 -13.90 -16.19
C GLU A 20 16.73 -12.67 -16.89
N ARG A 21 16.78 -12.64 -18.22
CA ARG A 21 16.20 -11.56 -19.01
C ARG A 21 14.66 -11.60 -19.07
N LEU A 22 14.08 -12.81 -18.95
CA LEU A 22 12.62 -13.04 -18.92
C LEU A 22 12.00 -12.74 -17.54
N ASN A 23 12.79 -12.56 -16.49
CA ASN A 23 12.28 -12.33 -15.14
C ASN A 23 13.05 -11.20 -14.44
N ARG A 24 13.10 -10.03 -15.11
CA ARG A 24 13.76 -8.84 -14.57
C ARG A 24 13.06 -8.36 -13.31
N ARG A 25 13.73 -8.52 -12.17
CA ARG A 25 13.26 -8.02 -10.88
C ARG A 25 13.72 -6.57 -10.69
N ILE A 26 12.87 -5.81 -10.04
CA ILE A 26 13.16 -4.43 -9.66
C ILE A 26 13.86 -4.45 -8.30
N ASP A 27 15.15 -4.14 -8.27
CA ASP A 27 15.96 -4.13 -7.05
C ASP A 27 16.24 -2.71 -6.54
N THR A 28 16.33 -1.76 -7.45
CA THR A 28 16.80 -0.41 -7.15
C THR A 28 15.83 0.67 -7.65
N ARG A 29 15.99 1.87 -7.10
CA ARG A 29 15.23 3.05 -7.53
C ARG A 29 15.42 3.41 -9.02
N PRO A 30 16.65 3.38 -9.60
CA PRO A 30 16.84 3.62 -11.03
C PRO A 30 16.10 2.62 -11.91
N GLU A 31 16.15 1.32 -11.59
CA GLU A 31 15.42 0.28 -12.33
C GLU A 31 13.90 0.51 -12.28
N LEU A 32 13.36 0.86 -11.10
CA LEU A 32 11.94 1.21 -10.98
C LEU A 32 11.58 2.44 -11.83
N ALA A 33 12.45 3.46 -11.87
CA ALA A 33 12.23 4.65 -12.67
C ALA A 33 12.30 4.39 -14.18
N GLU A 34 13.08 3.39 -14.61
CA GLU A 34 13.16 2.93 -16.00
C GLU A 34 11.94 2.07 -16.38
N ALA A 35 11.51 1.18 -15.49
CA ALA A 35 10.37 0.29 -15.72
C ALA A 35 9.02 1.03 -15.73
N CYS A 36 8.91 2.13 -14.98
CA CYS A 36 7.63 2.78 -14.75
C CYS A 36 7.77 4.31 -14.75
N PRO A 37 7.01 5.04 -15.59
CA PRO A 37 7.05 6.51 -15.68
C PRO A 37 6.36 7.22 -14.50
N LEU A 38 5.81 6.48 -13.53
CA LEU A 38 5.14 7.06 -12.36
C LEU A 38 6.15 7.59 -11.33
N PRO A 39 5.80 8.64 -10.58
CA PRO A 39 6.67 9.17 -9.54
C PRO A 39 6.96 8.12 -8.46
N ILE A 40 8.21 8.05 -8.03
CA ILE A 40 8.59 7.26 -6.84
C ILE A 40 8.42 8.14 -5.61
N ILE A 41 7.32 7.93 -4.87
CA ILE A 41 6.91 8.75 -3.72
C ILE A 41 7.93 8.65 -2.59
N ALA A 42 8.32 7.42 -2.24
CA ALA A 42 9.31 7.16 -1.21
C ALA A 42 10.01 5.83 -1.44
N GLU A 43 11.15 5.67 -0.76
CA GLU A 43 11.93 4.44 -0.70
C GLU A 43 12.05 4.00 0.76
N VAL A 44 11.65 2.77 1.06
CA VAL A 44 11.65 2.21 2.41
C VAL A 44 12.72 1.13 2.53
N GLY A 45 13.64 1.30 3.47
CA GLY A 45 14.72 0.35 3.70
C GLY A 45 14.23 -1.01 4.20
N PHE A 46 15.02 -2.04 3.90
CA PHE A 46 14.77 -3.38 4.43
C PHE A 46 15.02 -3.43 5.95
N VAL A 47 14.05 -3.96 6.68
CA VAL A 47 14.19 -4.30 8.11
C VAL A 47 13.80 -5.76 8.30
N ALA A 48 14.70 -6.54 8.86
CA ALA A 48 14.44 -7.94 9.17
C ALA A 48 13.24 -8.10 10.12
N ALA A 49 12.47 -9.18 9.98
CA ALA A 49 11.21 -9.36 10.71
C ALA A 49 11.39 -9.25 12.25
N ASN A 50 12.49 -9.80 12.78
CA ASN A 50 12.82 -9.76 14.20
C ASN A 50 13.31 -8.39 14.72
N ARG A 51 13.50 -7.41 13.82
CA ARG A 51 13.92 -6.02 14.14
C ARG A 51 12.85 -5.00 13.79
N ARG A 52 11.67 -5.45 13.39
CA ARG A 52 10.57 -4.53 13.09
C ARG A 52 10.10 -3.87 14.37
N PRO A 53 9.92 -2.54 14.38
CA PRO A 53 9.46 -1.85 15.55
C PRO A 53 8.01 -2.26 15.86
N THR A 54 7.82 -2.86 17.02
CA THR A 54 6.49 -3.28 17.51
C THR A 54 6.27 -2.83 18.95
N ALA A 55 5.03 -2.49 19.28
CA ALA A 55 4.62 -2.26 20.65
C ALA A 55 3.29 -2.99 20.89
N ASP A 56 3.22 -3.76 21.97
CA ASP A 56 2.04 -4.60 22.32
C ASP A 56 1.55 -5.46 21.14
N GLY A 57 2.48 -6.08 20.41
CA GLY A 57 2.19 -6.90 19.25
C GLY A 57 1.86 -6.14 17.96
N SER A 58 1.61 -4.83 18.01
CA SER A 58 1.33 -3.99 16.82
C SER A 58 2.60 -3.42 16.23
N LEU A 59 2.64 -3.35 14.91
CA LEU A 59 3.67 -2.61 14.20
C LEU A 59 3.50 -1.11 14.43
N ILE A 60 4.60 -0.41 14.74
CA ILE A 60 4.60 1.04 15.03
C ILE A 60 5.49 1.82 14.06
N LEU A 61 5.10 3.08 13.82
CA LEU A 61 5.86 3.99 12.97
C LEU A 61 7.00 4.65 13.77
N THR A 62 8.18 4.02 13.76
CA THR A 62 9.37 4.55 14.41
C THR A 62 10.64 4.24 13.61
N GLY A 63 11.75 4.83 14.03
CA GLY A 63 13.07 4.53 13.49
C GLY A 63 13.20 4.83 12.01
N VAL A 64 13.92 3.96 11.31
CA VAL A 64 14.28 4.13 9.89
C VAL A 64 13.08 4.20 8.93
N TRP A 65 11.92 3.74 9.34
CA TRP A 65 10.71 3.77 8.51
C TRP A 65 9.92 5.08 8.64
N ALA A 66 10.00 5.75 9.79
CA ALA A 66 9.17 6.91 10.10
C ALA A 66 9.26 7.99 9.03
N GLU A 67 10.47 8.38 8.65
CA GLU A 67 10.69 9.43 7.66
C GLU A 67 10.17 9.05 6.26
N ALA A 68 10.33 7.78 5.84
CA ALA A 68 9.81 7.33 4.55
C ALA A 68 8.28 7.43 4.48
N TYR A 69 7.58 6.97 5.52
CA TYR A 69 6.10 7.03 5.53
C TYR A 69 5.57 8.44 5.81
N ARG A 70 6.30 9.30 6.51
CA ARG A 70 5.98 10.75 6.59
C ARG A 70 6.09 11.44 5.23
N ARG A 71 7.04 11.02 4.36
CA ARG A 71 7.09 11.50 2.97
C ARG A 71 5.87 11.03 2.16
N VAL A 72 5.45 9.77 2.33
CA VAL A 72 4.20 9.29 1.70
C VAL A 72 3.01 10.13 2.15
N ARG A 73 2.86 10.36 3.46
CA ARG A 73 1.84 11.26 4.01
C ARG A 73 1.87 12.64 3.37
N SER A 74 3.06 13.27 3.32
CA SER A 74 3.21 14.63 2.77
C SER A 74 2.83 14.68 1.29
N ALA A 75 3.16 13.65 0.51
CA ALA A 75 2.75 13.53 -0.88
C ALA A 75 1.23 13.36 -1.01
N MET A 76 0.60 12.52 -0.18
CA MET A 76 -0.86 12.35 -0.15
C MET A 76 -1.58 13.66 0.18
N GLN A 77 -1.12 14.39 1.21
CA GLN A 77 -1.68 15.69 1.57
C GLN A 77 -1.53 16.72 0.45
N PHE A 78 -0.37 16.75 -0.21
CA PHE A 78 -0.13 17.67 -1.32
C PHE A 78 -1.05 17.39 -2.51
N VAL A 79 -1.21 16.12 -2.90
CA VAL A 79 -2.10 15.72 -3.99
C VAL A 79 -3.56 16.05 -3.64
N TYR A 80 -3.98 15.75 -2.43
CA TYR A 80 -5.32 16.06 -1.95
C TYR A 80 -5.62 17.58 -1.94
N GLU A 81 -4.63 18.42 -1.59
CA GLU A 81 -4.80 19.89 -1.53
C GLU A 81 -4.73 20.58 -2.90
N ARG A 82 -4.02 20.02 -3.88
CA ARG A 82 -3.71 20.67 -5.16
C ARG A 82 -4.22 19.98 -6.41
N GLY A 83 -4.84 18.79 -6.26
CA GLY A 83 -5.20 17.93 -7.39
C GLY A 83 -4.03 17.08 -7.90
N THR A 84 -4.34 16.16 -8.82
CA THR A 84 -3.44 15.11 -9.31
C THR A 84 -2.17 15.61 -9.98
N PHE A 85 -1.07 14.91 -9.75
CA PHE A 85 0.12 14.98 -10.60
C PHE A 85 -0.12 14.15 -11.86
N GLY A 86 -0.25 14.78 -13.02
CA GLY A 86 -0.09 14.04 -14.27
C GLY A 86 1.31 13.45 -14.38
N ALA A 87 1.49 12.43 -15.23
CA ALA A 87 2.77 11.78 -15.53
C ALA A 87 3.92 12.75 -15.89
N THR A 88 3.63 14.00 -16.15
CA THR A 88 4.58 15.08 -16.45
C THR A 88 4.95 15.97 -15.25
N GLY A 89 4.51 15.62 -14.03
CA GLY A 89 4.77 16.41 -12.82
C GLY A 89 4.02 17.76 -12.75
N LYS A 90 3.08 18.01 -13.67
CA LYS A 90 2.20 19.20 -13.63
C LYS A 90 0.82 18.78 -13.14
N ALA A 91 0.22 19.58 -12.28
CA ALA A 91 -1.17 19.40 -11.84
C ALA A 91 -2.09 19.42 -13.08
N THR A 92 -2.78 18.32 -13.37
CA THR A 92 -3.61 18.12 -14.57
C THR A 92 -5.09 18.00 -14.25
N GLY A 93 -5.59 18.75 -13.30
CA GLY A 93 -7.02 18.80 -13.00
C GLY A 93 -7.36 19.95 -12.05
N PRO A 94 -8.65 20.37 -11.96
CA PRO A 94 -9.06 21.23 -10.89
C PRO A 94 -8.81 20.49 -9.58
N ALA A 95 -8.07 21.15 -8.65
CA ALA A 95 -7.95 20.65 -7.29
C ALA A 95 -9.36 20.36 -6.76
N PRO A 96 -9.59 19.20 -6.10
CA PRO A 96 -10.81 19.04 -5.34
C PRO A 96 -10.86 20.24 -4.40
N THR A 97 -11.87 21.06 -4.56
CA THR A 97 -11.99 22.27 -3.76
C THR A 97 -12.16 21.82 -2.32
N LYS A 98 -11.29 22.27 -1.41
CA LYS A 98 -11.39 22.09 0.05
C LYS A 98 -12.79 22.43 0.62
N SER A 99 -13.67 22.96 -0.24
CA SER A 99 -15.00 23.47 0.10
C SER A 99 -16.03 22.39 0.45
N ASP A 100 -15.81 21.12 0.13
CA ASP A 100 -16.88 20.13 0.20
C ASP A 100 -16.82 19.22 1.43
N GLY A 101 -15.84 19.38 2.33
CA GLY A 101 -15.73 18.58 3.57
C GLY A 101 -15.59 17.08 3.34
N HIS A 102 -15.09 16.67 2.16
CA HIS A 102 -14.86 15.27 1.81
C HIS A 102 -13.41 14.89 2.08
N GLY A 103 -13.17 13.79 2.79
CA GLY A 103 -11.82 13.26 3.04
C GLY A 103 -11.30 12.47 1.84
N GLY A 104 -9.99 12.54 1.55
CA GLY A 104 -9.37 11.80 0.46
C GLY A 104 -9.36 10.27 0.69
N VAL A 105 -9.59 9.51 -0.37
CA VAL A 105 -9.60 8.04 -0.35
C VAL A 105 -8.40 7.51 -1.13
N PHE A 106 -7.48 6.84 -0.44
CA PHE A 106 -6.23 6.32 -0.98
C PHE A 106 -6.18 4.80 -0.90
N MET A 107 -5.92 4.14 -2.01
CA MET A 107 -5.82 2.69 -2.10
C MET A 107 -4.35 2.25 -2.19
N PHE A 108 -3.94 1.35 -1.32
CA PHE A 108 -2.65 0.66 -1.40
C PHE A 108 -2.85 -0.72 -2.03
N THR A 109 -2.19 -0.95 -3.14
CA THR A 109 -2.16 -2.24 -3.83
C THR A 109 -0.74 -2.61 -4.24
N SER A 110 -0.56 -3.80 -4.81
CA SER A 110 0.74 -4.30 -5.29
C SER A 110 0.53 -5.28 -6.44
N THR A 111 1.60 -5.69 -7.10
CA THR A 111 1.53 -6.67 -8.18
C THR A 111 1.26 -8.07 -7.64
N ALA A 112 1.97 -8.49 -6.58
CA ALA A 112 1.93 -9.84 -6.03
C ALA A 112 1.78 -9.86 -4.50
N PRO A 113 1.39 -11.00 -3.91
CA PRO A 113 1.30 -11.16 -2.45
C PRO A 113 2.66 -11.00 -1.77
N GLY A 114 2.67 -10.37 -0.57
CA GLY A 114 3.87 -10.24 0.26
C GLY A 114 4.82 -9.11 -0.16
N GLU A 115 4.37 -8.17 -0.97
CA GLU A 115 5.13 -6.98 -1.38
C GLU A 115 5.10 -5.83 -0.36
N GLY A 116 4.37 -5.98 0.75
CA GLY A 116 4.38 -5.02 1.85
C GLY A 116 3.27 -3.98 1.84
N LYS A 117 2.22 -4.16 1.02
CA LYS A 117 1.08 -3.25 0.94
C LYS A 117 0.40 -3.00 2.29
N THR A 118 0.05 -4.05 3.04
CA THR A 118 -0.59 -3.94 4.37
C THR A 118 0.27 -3.16 5.37
N THR A 119 1.58 -3.48 5.41
CA THR A 119 2.54 -2.73 6.23
C THR A 119 2.61 -1.26 5.83
N SER A 120 2.64 -1.00 4.53
CA SER A 120 2.72 0.37 3.99
C SER A 120 1.45 1.17 4.26
N ALA A 121 0.28 0.56 4.06
CA ALA A 121 -1.01 1.18 4.38
C ALA A 121 -1.10 1.54 5.87
N LEU A 122 -0.76 0.59 6.77
CA LEU A 122 -0.78 0.81 8.22
C LEU A 122 0.16 1.94 8.65
N LEU A 123 1.44 1.89 8.23
CA LEU A 123 2.42 2.89 8.67
C LEU A 123 2.14 4.27 8.07
N THR A 124 1.56 4.33 6.87
CA THR A 124 1.07 5.60 6.31
C THR A 124 -0.14 6.13 7.09
N ALA A 125 -1.08 5.24 7.49
CA ALA A 125 -2.23 5.64 8.31
C ALA A 125 -1.79 6.18 9.68
N GLN A 126 -0.78 5.57 10.30
CA GLN A 126 -0.17 6.11 11.53
C GLN A 126 0.46 7.48 11.29
N ALA A 127 1.20 7.66 10.18
CA ALA A 127 1.81 8.94 9.83
C ALA A 127 0.78 10.07 9.59
N MET A 128 -0.39 9.74 9.04
CA MET A 128 -1.51 10.69 8.90
C MET A 128 -2.10 11.05 10.27
N ALA A 129 -2.31 10.05 11.12
CA ALA A 129 -2.88 10.23 12.45
C ALA A 129 -1.95 11.02 13.40
N GLU A 130 -0.62 10.87 13.29
CA GLU A 130 0.38 11.64 14.05
C GLU A 130 0.21 13.17 13.92
N VAL A 131 -0.26 13.65 12.78
CA VAL A 131 -0.47 15.09 12.54
C VAL A 131 -1.92 15.52 12.77
N GLY A 132 -2.73 14.72 13.46
CA GLY A 132 -4.09 15.01 13.84
C GLY A 132 -5.13 14.78 12.73
N VAL A 133 -4.75 14.18 11.60
CA VAL A 133 -5.69 13.83 10.53
C VAL A 133 -6.53 12.63 10.96
N ARG A 134 -7.86 12.80 11.00
CA ARG A 134 -8.78 11.69 11.26
C ARG A 134 -8.69 10.68 10.13
N THR A 135 -8.15 9.50 10.41
CA THR A 135 -7.80 8.49 9.42
C THR A 135 -8.53 7.18 9.69
N LEU A 136 -9.18 6.63 8.67
CA LEU A 136 -9.76 5.29 8.68
C LEU A 136 -8.89 4.36 7.83
N LEU A 137 -8.33 3.34 8.46
CA LEU A 137 -7.65 2.24 7.77
C LEU A 137 -8.64 1.09 7.53
N VAL A 138 -8.84 0.73 6.27
CA VAL A 138 -9.78 -0.31 5.85
C VAL A 138 -8.99 -1.51 5.33
N GLY A 139 -9.16 -2.67 5.96
CA GLY A 139 -8.64 -3.94 5.44
C GLY A 139 -9.60 -4.51 4.41
N ALA A 140 -9.25 -4.44 3.14
CA ALA A 140 -10.02 -4.94 2.01
C ALA A 140 -9.30 -6.04 1.22
N ASP A 141 -8.29 -6.69 1.80
CA ASP A 141 -7.78 -7.96 1.30
C ASP A 141 -8.69 -9.10 1.82
N PHE A 142 -9.80 -9.32 1.14
CA PHE A 142 -10.82 -10.30 1.57
C PHE A 142 -10.35 -11.74 1.47
N ARG A 143 -9.29 -12.00 0.71
CA ARG A 143 -8.77 -13.35 0.48
C ARG A 143 -7.70 -13.75 1.47
N ARG A 144 -6.86 -12.77 1.90
CA ARG A 144 -5.76 -12.96 2.85
C ARG A 144 -5.67 -11.79 3.82
N PRO A 145 -6.71 -11.57 4.66
CA PRO A 145 -6.73 -10.46 5.61
C PRO A 145 -5.59 -10.62 6.62
N ALA A 146 -4.61 -9.72 6.58
CA ALA A 146 -3.44 -9.75 7.45
C ALA A 146 -3.40 -8.57 8.42
N LEU A 147 -4.30 -7.59 8.26
CA LEU A 147 -4.23 -6.33 8.99
C LEU A 147 -4.47 -6.51 10.49
N ALA A 148 -5.37 -7.42 10.88
CA ALA A 148 -5.62 -7.74 12.29
C ALA A 148 -4.37 -8.29 12.98
N ASP A 149 -3.67 -9.22 12.33
CA ASP A 149 -2.44 -9.85 12.85
C ASP A 149 -1.31 -8.83 12.98
N VAL A 150 -1.13 -7.96 11.95
CA VAL A 150 -0.09 -6.92 11.96
C VAL A 150 -0.34 -5.87 13.05
N MET A 151 -1.59 -5.62 13.39
CA MET A 151 -1.98 -4.67 14.44
C MET A 151 -2.13 -5.31 15.83
N GLY A 152 -2.04 -6.62 15.96
CA GLY A 152 -2.28 -7.34 17.22
C GLY A 152 -3.67 -7.10 17.80
N ILE A 153 -4.69 -7.00 16.93
CA ILE A 153 -6.07 -6.67 17.34
C ILE A 153 -6.91 -7.95 17.40
N GLU A 154 -7.59 -8.13 18.52
CA GLU A 154 -8.52 -9.22 18.72
C GLU A 154 -9.80 -9.10 17.88
N ALA A 155 -10.53 -10.23 17.78
CA ALA A 155 -11.80 -10.32 17.07
C ALA A 155 -12.82 -9.28 17.56
N GLY A 156 -13.68 -8.84 16.66
CA GLY A 156 -14.76 -7.89 16.91
C GLY A 156 -15.58 -7.71 15.63
N PRO A 157 -16.60 -6.85 15.59
CA PRO A 157 -17.38 -6.62 14.39
C PRO A 157 -16.51 -6.21 13.20
N THR A 158 -16.83 -6.75 12.04
CA THR A 158 -16.08 -6.61 10.79
C THR A 158 -17.00 -6.17 9.66
N ILE A 159 -16.44 -5.83 8.50
CA ILE A 159 -17.22 -5.48 7.30
C ILE A 159 -18.10 -6.67 6.87
N ALA A 160 -17.65 -7.90 7.09
CA ALA A 160 -18.44 -9.10 6.77
C ALA A 160 -19.73 -9.17 7.60
N ASP A 161 -19.76 -8.61 8.79
CA ASP A 161 -20.95 -8.58 9.63
C ASP A 161 -21.99 -7.54 9.14
N LEU A 162 -21.58 -6.63 8.24
CA LEU A 162 -22.50 -5.71 7.54
C LEU A 162 -23.25 -6.37 6.37
N THR A 163 -22.85 -7.58 6.00
CA THR A 163 -23.50 -8.37 4.94
C THR A 163 -24.50 -9.39 5.54
N GLY A 164 -25.34 -10.00 4.72
CA GLY A 164 -26.30 -11.01 5.19
C GLY A 164 -27.58 -10.44 5.82
N PRO A 165 -28.32 -11.23 6.64
CA PRO A 165 -29.64 -10.86 7.18
C PRO A 165 -29.62 -9.57 8.01
N THR A 166 -30.69 -8.79 7.92
CA THR A 166 -30.78 -7.48 8.63
C THR A 166 -30.89 -7.64 10.13
N GLU A 167 -31.43 -8.77 10.60
CA GLU A 167 -31.64 -9.04 12.01
C GLU A 167 -30.30 -9.32 12.72
N GLY A 168 -29.97 -8.50 13.73
CA GLY A 168 -28.69 -8.60 14.46
C GLY A 168 -27.48 -7.95 13.76
N ARG A 169 -27.65 -7.34 12.58
CA ARG A 169 -26.57 -6.66 11.86
C ARG A 169 -26.02 -5.49 12.68
N PRO A 170 -24.68 -5.39 12.86
CA PRO A 170 -24.07 -4.25 13.54
C PRO A 170 -24.28 -2.96 12.72
N LYS A 171 -24.28 -1.83 13.40
CA LYS A 171 -24.20 -0.53 12.71
C LYS A 171 -22.78 -0.29 12.22
N VAL A 172 -22.62 0.57 11.22
CA VAL A 172 -21.31 0.94 10.66
C VAL A 172 -20.35 1.48 11.71
N ASP A 173 -20.85 2.26 12.67
CA ASP A 173 -20.07 2.80 13.79
C ASP A 173 -19.54 1.72 14.76
N GLN A 174 -20.13 0.53 14.79
CA GLN A 174 -19.63 -0.61 15.56
C GLN A 174 -18.52 -1.37 14.83
N VAL A 175 -18.50 -1.31 13.49
CA VAL A 175 -17.46 -1.91 12.64
C VAL A 175 -16.23 -1.02 12.56
N VAL A 176 -16.41 0.30 12.59
CA VAL A 176 -15.32 1.28 12.64
C VAL A 176 -14.86 1.45 14.08
N ARG A 177 -13.72 0.89 14.43
CA ARG A 177 -13.20 0.85 15.79
C ARG A 177 -12.03 1.81 15.98
N PRO A 178 -11.93 2.51 17.12
CA PRO A 178 -10.73 3.25 17.47
C PRO A 178 -9.56 2.29 17.69
N THR A 179 -8.35 2.75 17.40
CA THR A 179 -7.12 2.02 17.72
C THR A 179 -6.43 2.66 18.93
N LYS A 180 -5.31 2.08 19.37
CA LYS A 180 -4.45 2.70 20.39
C LYS A 180 -3.75 3.99 19.92
N PHE A 181 -3.73 4.25 18.62
CA PHE A 181 -3.18 5.48 18.04
C PHE A 181 -4.29 6.53 17.93
N PRO A 182 -4.12 7.71 18.57
CA PRO A 182 -5.08 8.80 18.43
C PRO A 182 -5.36 9.14 16.95
N ASN A 183 -6.60 9.47 16.62
CA ASN A 183 -7.07 9.79 15.27
C ASN A 183 -7.02 8.65 14.24
N LEU A 184 -6.57 7.43 14.62
CA LEU A 184 -6.57 6.26 13.75
C LEU A 184 -7.70 5.31 14.12
N TYR A 185 -8.56 5.07 13.15
CA TYR A 185 -9.67 4.13 13.22
C TYR A 185 -9.43 2.97 12.26
N LEU A 186 -10.06 1.83 12.53
CA LEU A 186 -9.86 0.60 11.78
C LEU A 186 -11.20 -0.05 11.44
N ALA A 187 -11.33 -0.53 10.20
CA ALA A 187 -12.38 -1.45 9.77
C ALA A 187 -11.74 -2.67 9.10
N LEU A 188 -12.03 -3.86 9.64
CA LEU A 188 -11.47 -5.13 9.16
C LEU A 188 -12.47 -5.83 8.24
N SER A 189 -11.97 -6.52 7.21
CA SER A 189 -12.81 -7.31 6.27
C SER A 189 -13.57 -8.45 6.93
N GLY A 190 -12.98 -9.09 7.91
CA GLY A 190 -13.49 -10.31 8.52
C GLY A 190 -12.68 -11.56 8.15
N ARG A 191 -13.33 -12.72 8.12
CA ARG A 191 -12.68 -13.99 7.76
C ARG A 191 -12.40 -14.08 6.26
N PRO A 192 -11.34 -14.81 5.84
CA PRO A 192 -11.07 -15.04 4.43
C PRO A 192 -12.28 -15.63 3.69
N THR A 193 -12.64 -15.04 2.54
CA THR A 193 -13.73 -15.53 1.71
C THR A 193 -13.38 -15.47 0.23
N ARG A 194 -14.08 -16.28 -0.57
CA ARG A 194 -14.01 -16.23 -2.04
C ARG A 194 -15.20 -15.51 -2.65
N ASP A 195 -16.31 -15.44 -1.94
CA ASP A 195 -17.48 -14.63 -2.33
C ASP A 195 -17.34 -13.25 -1.69
N VAL A 196 -16.94 -12.29 -2.51
CA VAL A 196 -16.57 -10.95 -2.07
C VAL A 196 -17.55 -9.86 -2.53
N SER A 197 -18.57 -10.20 -3.32
CA SER A 197 -19.43 -9.20 -3.97
C SER A 197 -20.16 -8.32 -2.95
N GLU A 198 -20.76 -8.93 -1.92
CA GLU A 198 -21.45 -8.18 -0.85
C GLU A 198 -20.44 -7.39 0.02
N LEU A 199 -19.24 -7.96 0.26
CA LEU A 199 -18.18 -7.28 1.01
C LEU A 199 -17.67 -6.04 0.28
N ILE A 200 -17.50 -6.10 -1.04
CA ILE A 200 -17.13 -4.96 -1.87
C ILE A 200 -18.19 -3.87 -1.76
N ALA A 201 -19.46 -4.22 -1.90
CA ALA A 201 -20.56 -3.26 -1.78
C ALA A 201 -20.61 -2.60 -0.39
N ALA A 202 -20.51 -3.39 0.68
CA ALA A 202 -20.46 -2.88 2.05
C ALA A 202 -19.23 -2.00 2.30
N THR A 203 -18.06 -2.39 1.77
CA THR A 203 -16.82 -1.61 1.86
C THR A 203 -16.96 -0.26 1.14
N ARG A 204 -17.50 -0.23 -0.07
CA ARG A 204 -17.74 1.01 -0.80
C ARG A 204 -18.65 1.97 -0.01
N GLN A 205 -19.73 1.45 0.56
CA GLN A 205 -20.65 2.25 1.37
C GLN A 205 -19.96 2.82 2.61
N LEU A 206 -19.18 2.01 3.34
CA LEU A 206 -18.43 2.41 4.51
C LEU A 206 -17.39 3.49 4.17
N VAL A 207 -16.61 3.29 3.10
CA VAL A 207 -15.59 4.23 2.61
C VAL A 207 -16.22 5.56 2.23
N SER A 208 -17.30 5.56 1.42
CA SER A 208 -18.00 6.78 1.01
C SER A 208 -18.58 7.53 2.21
N GLN A 209 -19.15 6.83 3.19
CA GLN A 209 -19.65 7.44 4.42
C GLN A 209 -18.53 8.07 5.24
N ALA A 210 -17.39 7.40 5.42
CA ALA A 210 -16.26 7.94 6.17
C ALA A 210 -15.66 9.17 5.49
N ALA A 211 -15.47 9.12 4.17
CA ALA A 211 -14.97 10.23 3.39
C ALA A 211 -15.92 11.46 3.45
N SER A 212 -17.23 11.24 3.37
CA SER A 212 -18.23 12.32 3.52
C SER A 212 -18.24 12.97 4.92
N GLN A 213 -17.67 12.29 5.91
CA GLN A 213 -17.44 12.82 7.26
C GLN A 213 -16.04 13.44 7.43
N ASN A 214 -15.38 13.79 6.34
CA ASN A 214 -14.03 14.38 6.30
C ASN A 214 -12.95 13.53 6.95
N ALA A 215 -13.08 12.19 6.90
CA ALA A 215 -12.02 11.28 7.28
C ALA A 215 -11.16 10.93 6.06
N THR A 216 -9.84 11.00 6.18
CA THR A 216 -8.95 10.38 5.20
C THR A 216 -9.09 8.87 5.30
N VAL A 217 -9.37 8.20 4.17
CA VAL A 217 -9.52 6.75 4.12
C VAL A 217 -8.31 6.13 3.42
N ILE A 218 -7.70 5.13 4.07
CA ILE A 218 -6.62 4.33 3.50
C ILE A 218 -7.12 2.90 3.38
N ILE A 219 -7.10 2.35 2.17
CA ILE A 219 -7.60 1.01 1.87
C ILE A 219 -6.41 0.09 1.57
N ASP A 220 -6.24 -0.96 2.37
CA ASP A 220 -5.32 -2.07 2.11
C ASP A 220 -6.06 -3.15 1.31
N THR A 221 -5.68 -3.39 0.06
CA THR A 221 -6.38 -4.30 -0.85
C THR A 221 -5.58 -5.56 -1.16
N SER A 222 -6.20 -6.50 -1.90
CA SER A 222 -5.49 -7.61 -2.52
C SER A 222 -4.54 -7.14 -3.63
N PRO A 223 -3.49 -7.94 -3.96
CA PRO A 223 -2.65 -7.67 -5.13
C PRO A 223 -3.43 -7.78 -6.43
N LEU A 224 -3.10 -6.95 -7.42
CA LEU A 224 -3.81 -6.88 -8.71
C LEU A 224 -3.72 -8.19 -9.51
N ASN A 225 -2.57 -8.87 -9.47
CA ASN A 225 -2.40 -10.16 -10.18
C ASN A 225 -3.07 -11.34 -9.45
N ALA A 226 -3.55 -11.14 -8.21
CA ALA A 226 -4.20 -12.20 -7.43
C ALA A 226 -5.72 -12.19 -7.54
N SER A 227 -6.34 -11.01 -7.74
CA SER A 227 -7.79 -10.86 -7.84
C SER A 227 -8.20 -9.52 -8.42
N SER A 228 -9.41 -9.44 -8.98
CA SER A 228 -10.04 -8.20 -9.43
C SER A 228 -10.64 -7.35 -8.29
N ASP A 229 -10.63 -7.85 -7.05
CA ASP A 229 -11.31 -7.22 -5.91
C ASP A 229 -10.87 -5.75 -5.71
N ALA A 230 -9.58 -5.46 -5.94
CA ALA A 230 -9.04 -4.10 -5.87
C ALA A 230 -9.63 -3.18 -6.95
N LEU A 231 -9.82 -3.68 -8.18
CA LEU A 231 -10.43 -2.92 -9.28
C LEU A 231 -11.90 -2.60 -8.98
N ASP A 232 -12.59 -3.54 -8.34
CA ASP A 232 -13.99 -3.34 -7.96
C ASP A 232 -14.17 -2.25 -6.88
N LEU A 233 -13.13 -1.88 -6.14
CA LEU A 233 -13.18 -0.78 -5.16
C LEU A 233 -12.89 0.60 -5.76
N LEU A 234 -12.32 0.68 -6.99
CA LEU A 234 -11.93 1.94 -7.63
C LEU A 234 -13.03 3.01 -7.71
N PRO A 235 -14.33 2.69 -7.87
CA PRO A 235 -15.37 3.72 -7.91
C PRO A 235 -15.46 4.63 -6.67
N VAL A 236 -14.85 4.26 -5.55
CA VAL A 236 -14.81 5.05 -4.32
C VAL A 236 -13.39 5.49 -3.94
N VAL A 237 -12.41 5.31 -4.82
CA VAL A 237 -10.99 5.63 -4.61
C VAL A 237 -10.62 6.86 -5.41
N ASP A 238 -9.99 7.83 -4.75
CA ASP A 238 -9.48 9.03 -5.42
C ASP A 238 -8.08 8.76 -6.03
N HIS A 239 -7.20 8.09 -5.27
CA HIS A 239 -5.81 7.86 -5.68
C HIS A 239 -5.32 6.45 -5.32
N VAL A 240 -4.51 5.88 -6.20
CA VAL A 240 -3.88 4.57 -6.00
C VAL A 240 -2.37 4.75 -5.75
N ILE A 241 -1.84 4.06 -4.75
CA ILE A 241 -0.41 3.94 -4.46
C ILE A 241 0.00 2.50 -4.75
N MET A 242 0.91 2.32 -5.72
CA MET A 242 1.44 1.03 -6.09
C MET A 242 2.67 0.69 -5.23
N VAL A 243 2.58 -0.37 -4.42
CA VAL A 243 3.69 -0.87 -3.60
C VAL A 243 4.52 -1.85 -4.42
N VAL A 244 5.81 -1.58 -4.55
CA VAL A 244 6.80 -2.36 -5.30
C VAL A 244 7.85 -2.89 -4.33
N ARG A 245 8.09 -4.20 -4.34
CA ARG A 245 9.06 -4.85 -3.45
C ARG A 245 10.39 -5.09 -4.15
N SER A 246 11.47 -4.45 -3.65
CA SER A 246 12.83 -4.71 -4.10
C SER A 246 13.18 -6.20 -4.03
N GLY A 247 13.72 -6.75 -5.11
CA GLY A 247 14.11 -8.15 -5.27
C GLY A 247 12.95 -9.14 -5.45
N ARG A 248 11.71 -8.65 -5.60
CA ARG A 248 10.53 -9.50 -5.71
C ARG A 248 9.59 -9.11 -6.85
N SER A 249 9.20 -7.85 -6.94
CA SER A 249 8.37 -7.37 -8.05
C SER A 249 9.14 -7.42 -9.35
N THR A 250 8.50 -7.84 -10.43
CA THR A 250 9.07 -7.84 -11.78
C THR A 250 8.63 -6.61 -12.56
N GLU A 251 9.42 -6.23 -13.57
CA GLU A 251 9.07 -5.12 -14.47
C GLU A 251 7.76 -5.41 -15.21
N ASP A 252 7.61 -6.62 -15.75
CA ASP A 252 6.44 -7.03 -16.54
C ASP A 252 5.15 -7.00 -15.70
N ASP A 253 5.18 -7.58 -14.48
CA ASP A 253 4.03 -7.56 -13.56
C ASP A 253 3.64 -6.12 -13.18
N LEU A 254 4.63 -5.25 -12.98
CA LEU A 254 4.38 -3.86 -12.63
C LEU A 254 3.70 -3.11 -13.78
N VAL A 255 4.24 -3.24 -15.00
CA VAL A 255 3.68 -2.60 -16.19
C VAL A 255 2.26 -3.09 -16.44
N GLU A 256 2.03 -4.40 -16.40
CA GLU A 256 0.69 -4.98 -16.58
C GLU A 256 -0.31 -4.46 -15.54
N SER A 257 0.10 -4.38 -14.27
CA SER A 257 -0.73 -3.86 -13.18
C SER A 257 -1.09 -2.39 -13.35
N ILE A 258 -0.11 -1.57 -13.78
CA ILE A 258 -0.34 -0.14 -14.04
C ILE A 258 -1.26 0.05 -15.24
N ASP A 259 -1.03 -0.69 -16.31
CA ASP A 259 -1.88 -0.66 -17.51
C ASP A 259 -3.32 -1.08 -17.17
N ALA A 260 -3.51 -2.07 -16.30
CA ALA A 260 -4.82 -2.48 -15.84
C ALA A 260 -5.55 -1.35 -15.10
N LEU A 261 -4.85 -0.64 -14.20
CA LEU A 261 -5.40 0.51 -13.48
C LEU A 261 -5.73 1.68 -14.43
N GLN A 262 -4.83 1.98 -15.37
CA GLN A 262 -5.01 3.07 -16.33
C GLN A 262 -6.18 2.80 -17.30
N ARG A 263 -6.36 1.56 -17.74
CA ARG A 263 -7.50 1.17 -18.61
C ARG A 263 -8.86 1.43 -17.98
N VAL A 264 -8.96 1.36 -16.65
CA VAL A 264 -10.20 1.67 -15.92
C VAL A 264 -10.26 3.12 -15.42
N GLY A 265 -9.27 3.95 -15.82
CA GLY A 265 -9.23 5.37 -15.48
C GLY A 265 -8.82 5.66 -14.03
N ALA A 266 -8.15 4.72 -13.34
CA ALA A 266 -7.67 4.96 -12.00
C ALA A 266 -6.53 5.99 -11.98
N ASP A 267 -6.56 6.89 -11.01
CA ASP A 267 -5.48 7.84 -10.78
C ASP A 267 -4.39 7.21 -9.93
N VAL A 268 -3.30 6.78 -10.59
CA VAL A 268 -2.14 6.19 -9.90
C VAL A 268 -1.20 7.33 -9.51
N MET A 269 -1.27 7.73 -8.24
CA MET A 269 -0.47 8.81 -7.65
C MET A 269 1.04 8.56 -7.75
N GLY A 270 1.47 7.28 -7.70
CA GLY A 270 2.86 6.91 -7.81
C GLY A 270 3.18 5.55 -7.19
N THR A 271 4.48 5.27 -7.09
CA THR A 271 5.02 4.02 -6.58
C THR A 271 5.72 4.22 -5.23
N LEU A 272 5.64 3.20 -4.37
CA LEU A 272 6.36 3.10 -3.10
C LEU A 272 7.32 1.90 -3.17
N LEU A 273 8.63 2.16 -3.27
CA LEU A 273 9.64 1.10 -3.31
C LEU A 273 10.00 0.66 -1.90
N VAL A 274 9.74 -0.60 -1.56
CA VAL A 274 9.97 -1.13 -0.20
C VAL A 274 11.00 -2.25 -0.18
N GLY A 275 11.75 -2.34 0.91
CA GLY A 275 12.70 -3.42 1.15
C GLY A 275 14.05 -3.24 0.48
N THR A 276 14.44 -2.03 0.13
CA THR A 276 15.73 -1.76 -0.50
C THR A 276 16.90 -1.89 0.50
N PRO A 277 17.97 -2.60 0.15
CA PRO A 277 19.11 -2.79 1.05
C PRO A 277 19.82 -1.48 1.41
N ASN A 278 19.88 -0.53 0.47
CA ASN A 278 20.66 0.68 0.58
C ASN A 278 19.93 1.84 1.27
N ALA A 279 18.61 1.91 1.20
CA ALA A 279 17.85 2.97 1.87
C ALA A 279 17.97 2.86 3.39
N GLY A 280 17.95 1.64 3.94
CA GLY A 280 18.15 1.42 5.37
C GLY A 280 19.48 1.94 5.90
N ARG A 281 20.57 1.82 5.12
CA ARG A 281 21.90 2.35 5.50
C ARG A 281 21.95 3.88 5.46
N ARG A 282 21.36 4.51 4.43
CA ARG A 282 21.30 5.98 4.33
C ARG A 282 20.43 6.57 5.44
N GLN A 283 19.27 5.97 5.69
CA GLN A 283 18.35 6.42 6.73
C GLN A 283 18.93 6.22 8.14
N ALA A 284 19.62 5.11 8.41
CA ALA A 284 20.31 4.88 9.68
C ALA A 284 21.44 5.92 9.92
N TYR A 285 22.22 6.24 8.90
CA TYR A 285 23.28 7.25 8.99
C TYR A 285 22.73 8.65 9.33
N TYR A 286 21.63 9.06 8.70
CA TYR A 286 20.97 10.33 9.03
C TYR A 286 20.35 10.31 10.43
N TYR A 287 19.76 9.19 10.84
CA TYR A 287 19.19 9.06 12.19
C TYR A 287 20.27 9.18 13.28
N ASP A 288 21.38 8.48 13.13
CA ASP A 288 22.52 8.56 14.07
C ASP A 288 23.13 9.97 14.11
N TYR A 289 23.18 10.67 12.98
CA TYR A 289 23.70 12.05 12.92
C TYR A 289 22.84 13.04 13.70
N TYR A 290 21.51 12.98 13.54
CA TYR A 290 20.61 13.90 14.24
C TYR A 290 20.35 13.52 15.71
N SER A 291 20.38 12.22 16.06
CA SER A 291 20.23 11.80 17.46
C SER A 291 21.46 12.08 18.32
N SER A 292 22.63 12.33 17.72
CA SER A 292 23.86 12.73 18.43
C SER A 292 23.94 14.24 18.71
N GLU A 293 23.08 15.06 18.11
CA GLU A 293 23.01 16.51 18.39
C GLU A 293 22.04 16.88 19.55
N GLU A 294 21.22 15.93 20.02
CA GLU A 294 20.27 16.13 21.14
C GLU A 294 20.82 15.68 22.51
N GLN A 295 22.09 15.28 22.62
CA GLN A 295 22.78 14.99 23.87
C GLN A 295 23.82 16.09 24.17
#